data_6b6b5044317c1f99c62bc5a254d92fab
#
_entry.id   6b6b5044317c1f99c62bc5a254d92fab
#
_cell.length_a   1.000
_cell.length_b   1.000
_cell.length_c   1.000
_cell.angle_alpha   90.00
_cell.angle_beta   90.00
_cell.angle_gamma   90.00
#
_symmetry.space_group_name_H-M   'P 1'
#
loop_
_entity.id
_entity.type
_entity.pdbx_description
1 polymer ?
#
loop_
_entity_poly.entity_id
_entity_poly.type
_entity_poly.pdbx_seq_one_letter_code
_entity_poly.pdbx_strand_id
1 'polypeptide(L)'
;VNRARLSHAENIRLFRQADLQVQVATQQLSNLWGTSDKSLQVNLSSQKLWPKSTHQQVQEYLAENYVEKYRALLVLESQATVDQLRAKARPNPTLNLGVNRTQSLENSTQNQLVVGVSVPLNIFDRQQNGIKIAQEKMNLLERQKEFYLKQNALQIGTILTELQGLELQFKVVDETQIPLAIQVQSKTLQGFLAGKFALTDVQQATLQLQDIRLRKVQLLRDGWQKAIEAESLSLGISPSEVMSKDAIAQINQNLWQDIQAMPVIGGGN
;
A
#
# COMPACT_ATOMS: atom_id res chain seq x y z
N VAL A 1 7.27 27.69 -45.43
CA VAL A 1 8.13 28.25 -44.37
C VAL A 1 7.35 28.47 -43.07
N ASN A 2 6.20 29.11 -43.05
CA ASN A 2 5.46 29.46 -41.83
C ASN A 2 4.93 28.21 -41.06
N ARG A 3 4.48 27.15 -41.75
CA ARG A 3 4.05 25.89 -41.10
C ARG A 3 5.23 25.21 -40.35
N ALA A 4 6.41 25.19 -40.95
CA ALA A 4 7.59 24.61 -40.31
C ALA A 4 8.00 25.42 -39.06
N ARG A 5 7.93 26.76 -39.11
CA ARG A 5 8.17 27.61 -37.95
C ARG A 5 7.17 27.42 -36.82
N LEU A 6 5.90 27.27 -37.17
CA LEU A 6 4.84 26.97 -36.19
C LEU A 6 5.06 25.62 -35.52
N SER A 7 5.34 24.57 -36.30
CA SER A 7 5.64 23.23 -35.77
C SER A 7 6.89 23.24 -34.87
N HIS A 8 7.93 24.01 -35.25
CA HIS A 8 9.13 24.18 -34.43
C HIS A 8 8.82 24.88 -33.10
N ALA A 9 8.04 25.96 -33.14
CA ALA A 9 7.64 26.68 -31.94
C ALA A 9 6.81 25.80 -30.99
N GLU A 10 5.92 24.99 -31.54
CA GLU A 10 5.13 24.03 -30.74
C GLU A 10 6.02 22.95 -30.10
N ASN A 11 7.00 22.41 -30.82
CA ASN A 11 7.94 21.46 -30.27
C ASN A 11 8.80 22.08 -29.14
N ILE A 12 9.20 23.35 -29.25
CA ILE A 12 9.91 24.08 -28.16
C ILE A 12 8.98 24.21 -26.94
N ARG A 13 7.71 24.55 -27.15
CA ARG A 13 6.73 24.64 -26.06
C ARG A 13 6.58 23.31 -25.32
N LEU A 14 6.39 22.22 -26.05
CA LEU A 14 6.26 20.88 -25.50
C LEU A 14 7.51 20.43 -24.74
N PHE A 15 8.70 20.74 -25.30
CA PHE A 15 9.98 20.46 -24.64
C PHE A 15 10.09 21.20 -23.29
N ARG A 16 9.79 22.50 -23.26
CA ARG A 16 9.81 23.28 -22.02
C ARG A 16 8.80 22.79 -20.99
N GLN A 17 7.62 22.35 -21.45
CA GLN A 17 6.61 21.77 -20.57
C GLN A 17 7.10 20.44 -19.96
N ALA A 18 7.74 19.59 -20.75
CA ALA A 18 8.32 18.34 -20.26
C ALA A 18 9.48 18.60 -19.28
N ASP A 19 10.35 19.56 -19.57
CA ASP A 19 11.45 19.95 -18.68
C ASP A 19 10.93 20.45 -17.33
N LEU A 20 9.89 21.29 -17.32
CA LEU A 20 9.24 21.73 -16.09
C LEU A 20 8.65 20.55 -15.30
N GLN A 21 8.03 19.57 -15.98
CA GLN A 21 7.51 18.38 -15.32
C GLN A 21 8.61 17.54 -14.67
N VAL A 22 9.77 17.41 -15.33
CA VAL A 22 10.95 16.75 -14.74
C VAL A 22 11.42 17.49 -13.50
N GLN A 23 11.53 18.82 -13.54
CA GLN A 23 11.95 19.62 -12.38
C GLN A 23 10.99 19.45 -11.20
N VAL A 24 9.67 19.50 -11.46
CA VAL A 24 8.64 19.30 -10.41
C VAL A 24 8.73 17.89 -9.83
N ALA A 25 8.83 16.87 -10.67
CA ALA A 25 8.94 15.47 -10.22
C ALA A 25 10.23 15.24 -9.41
N THR A 26 11.36 15.82 -9.85
CA THR A 26 12.64 15.76 -9.12
C THR A 26 12.53 16.43 -7.75
N GLN A 27 11.85 17.57 -7.68
CA GLN A 27 11.62 18.27 -6.42
C GLN A 27 10.71 17.48 -5.48
N GLN A 28 9.64 16.90 -5.99
CA GLN A 28 8.75 16.04 -5.20
C GLN A 28 9.51 14.82 -4.66
N LEU A 29 10.34 14.22 -5.49
CA LEU A 29 11.16 13.08 -5.08
C LEU A 29 12.19 13.48 -4.01
N SER A 30 12.88 14.62 -4.16
CA SER A 30 13.85 15.11 -3.15
C SER A 30 13.21 15.45 -1.82
N ASN A 31 11.97 15.93 -1.83
CA ASN A 31 11.21 16.20 -0.61
C ASN A 31 10.93 14.92 0.22
N LEU A 32 10.85 13.75 -0.42
CA LEU A 32 10.66 12.47 0.29
C LEU A 32 11.84 12.12 1.21
N TRP A 33 13.05 12.57 0.88
CA TRP A 33 14.26 12.38 1.72
C TRP A 33 14.59 13.58 2.60
N GLY A 34 13.75 14.62 2.61
CA GLY A 34 13.98 15.82 3.41
C GLY A 34 15.17 16.66 2.94
N THR A 35 15.67 16.44 1.72
CA THR A 35 16.77 17.19 1.14
C THR A 35 16.27 18.09 0.02
N SER A 36 16.76 19.35 0.00
CA SER A 36 16.47 20.29 -1.09
C SER A 36 17.41 20.12 -2.29
N ASP A 37 18.15 19.01 -2.34
CA ASP A 37 19.17 18.82 -3.35
C ASP A 37 18.54 18.55 -4.73
N LYS A 38 18.68 19.51 -5.63
CA LYS A 38 18.15 19.47 -7.00
C LYS A 38 19.00 18.60 -7.95
N SER A 39 20.06 17.96 -7.46
CA SER A 39 21.04 17.24 -8.28
C SER A 39 20.73 15.74 -8.43
N LEU A 40 19.48 15.30 -8.22
CA LEU A 40 19.10 13.91 -8.49
C LEU A 40 19.34 13.57 -9.97
N GLN A 41 20.46 12.92 -10.24
CA GLN A 41 20.74 12.35 -11.55
C GLN A 41 20.10 10.95 -11.60
N VAL A 42 18.98 10.84 -12.31
CA VAL A 42 18.40 9.54 -12.62
C VAL A 42 19.30 8.84 -13.64
N ASN A 43 20.01 7.80 -13.21
CA ASN A 43 20.83 7.00 -14.10
C ASN A 43 19.92 6.10 -14.96
N LEU A 44 19.53 6.62 -16.11
CA LEU A 44 18.81 5.89 -17.15
C LEU A 44 19.78 4.97 -17.91
N SER A 45 20.38 3.99 -17.22
CA SER A 45 21.15 2.97 -17.91
C SER A 45 20.25 2.20 -18.86
N SER A 46 20.54 2.30 -20.15
CA SER A 46 19.67 1.96 -21.27
C SER A 46 19.23 0.49 -21.39
N GLN A 47 19.65 -0.39 -20.51
CA GLN A 47 19.40 -1.82 -20.66
C GLN A 47 18.14 -2.36 -19.96
N LYS A 48 17.47 -1.59 -19.09
CA LYS A 48 16.31 -2.08 -18.32
C LYS A 48 15.33 -0.97 -18.00
N LEU A 49 14.77 -0.36 -19.04
CA LEU A 49 13.74 0.66 -18.84
C LEU A 49 12.40 0.08 -18.33
N TRP A 50 12.09 -1.17 -18.65
CA TRP A 50 10.87 -1.83 -18.21
C TRP A 50 10.99 -2.32 -16.77
N PRO A 51 9.95 -2.11 -15.91
CA PRO A 51 9.97 -2.56 -14.53
C PRO A 51 10.09 -4.09 -14.45
N LYS A 52 10.90 -4.55 -13.50
CA LYS A 52 11.11 -5.98 -13.25
C LYS A 52 10.21 -6.51 -12.13
N SER A 53 8.95 -6.11 -12.06
CA SER A 53 8.02 -6.71 -11.11
C SER A 53 7.80 -8.17 -11.47
N THR A 54 8.56 -9.04 -10.82
CA THR A 54 8.40 -10.48 -10.95
C THR A 54 7.32 -10.96 -9.97
N HIS A 55 6.57 -11.98 -10.34
CA HIS A 55 5.68 -12.70 -9.43
C HIS A 55 6.38 -13.06 -8.11
N GLN A 56 7.68 -13.34 -8.15
CA GLN A 56 8.48 -13.69 -7.00
C GLN A 56 8.61 -12.50 -6.00
N GLN A 57 8.90 -11.29 -6.47
CA GLN A 57 8.99 -10.10 -5.60
C GLN A 57 7.64 -9.79 -4.95
N VAL A 58 6.55 -9.91 -5.71
CA VAL A 58 5.20 -9.72 -5.18
C VAL A 58 4.88 -10.76 -4.09
N GLN A 59 5.30 -12.02 -4.25
CA GLN A 59 5.13 -13.05 -3.23
C GLN A 59 5.96 -12.79 -1.97
N GLU A 60 7.20 -12.30 -2.11
CA GLU A 60 8.04 -11.90 -0.98
C GLU A 60 7.39 -10.75 -0.19
N TYR A 61 6.84 -9.75 -0.87
CA TYR A 61 6.14 -8.64 -0.23
C TYR A 61 4.80 -9.06 0.41
N LEU A 62 4.10 -10.03 -0.17
CA LEU A 62 2.88 -10.59 0.43
C LEU A 62 3.15 -11.25 1.78
N ALA A 63 4.31 -11.89 1.96
CA ALA A 63 4.72 -12.46 3.25
C ALA A 63 4.93 -11.39 4.34
N GLU A 64 5.20 -10.16 3.93
CA GLU A 64 5.42 -9.01 4.83
C GLU A 64 4.20 -8.08 4.94
N ASN A 65 3.06 -8.45 4.37
CA ASN A 65 1.87 -7.62 4.31
C ASN A 65 1.45 -7.13 5.71
N TYR A 66 1.57 -5.82 5.94
CA TYR A 66 1.31 -5.20 7.24
C TYR A 66 -0.17 -5.25 7.64
N VAL A 67 -1.08 -5.10 6.67
CA VAL A 67 -2.52 -5.15 6.94
C VAL A 67 -2.95 -6.58 7.30
N GLU A 68 -2.34 -7.59 6.69
CA GLU A 68 -2.58 -8.99 7.05
C GLU A 68 -2.12 -9.27 8.48
N LYS A 69 -0.89 -8.86 8.82
CA LYS A 69 -0.33 -8.98 10.18
C LYS A 69 -1.22 -8.27 11.21
N TYR A 70 -1.65 -7.05 10.90
CA TYR A 70 -2.55 -6.29 11.76
C TYR A 70 -3.89 -7.00 11.98
N ARG A 71 -4.53 -7.49 10.91
CA ARG A 71 -5.80 -8.25 11.02
C ARG A 71 -5.64 -9.56 11.79
N ALA A 72 -4.50 -10.24 11.65
CA ALA A 72 -4.18 -11.41 12.45
C ALA A 72 -4.07 -11.09 13.94
N LEU A 73 -3.45 -9.96 14.30
CA LEU A 73 -3.37 -9.50 15.69
C LEU A 73 -4.75 -9.16 16.27
N LEU A 74 -5.66 -8.54 15.48
CA LEU A 74 -7.03 -8.29 15.93
C LEU A 74 -7.80 -9.57 16.24
N VAL A 75 -7.59 -10.63 15.46
CA VAL A 75 -8.19 -11.94 15.74
C VAL A 75 -7.63 -12.50 17.06
N LEU A 76 -6.32 -12.44 17.28
CA LEU A 76 -5.68 -12.90 18.51
C LEU A 76 -6.16 -12.10 19.74
N GLU A 77 -6.31 -10.79 19.63
CA GLU A 77 -6.87 -9.94 20.68
C GLU A 77 -8.32 -10.34 21.03
N SER A 78 -9.12 -10.58 19.99
CA SER A 78 -10.51 -11.03 20.20
C SER A 78 -10.56 -12.43 20.84
N GLN A 79 -9.66 -13.34 20.49
CA GLN A 79 -9.51 -14.65 21.14
C GLN A 79 -9.16 -14.47 22.62
N ALA A 80 -8.17 -13.62 22.94
CA ALA A 80 -7.79 -13.34 24.32
C ALA A 80 -8.96 -12.75 25.14
N THR A 81 -9.80 -11.94 24.50
CA THR A 81 -11.03 -11.41 25.12
C THR A 81 -12.03 -12.52 25.47
N VAL A 82 -12.23 -13.48 24.57
CA VAL A 82 -13.07 -14.66 24.82
C VAL A 82 -12.52 -15.45 26.02
N ASP A 83 -11.21 -15.69 26.05
CA ASP A 83 -10.58 -16.45 27.13
C ASP A 83 -10.61 -15.71 28.47
N GLN A 84 -10.49 -14.39 28.47
CA GLN A 84 -10.67 -13.56 29.65
C GLN A 84 -12.10 -13.65 30.21
N LEU A 85 -13.11 -13.57 29.35
CA LEU A 85 -14.51 -13.71 29.77
C LEU A 85 -14.80 -15.11 30.32
N ARG A 86 -14.24 -16.15 29.70
CA ARG A 86 -14.32 -17.54 30.22
C ARG A 86 -13.63 -17.68 31.58
N ALA A 87 -12.48 -17.05 31.77
CA ALA A 87 -11.77 -17.05 33.05
C ALA A 87 -12.59 -16.33 34.15
N LYS A 88 -13.18 -15.17 33.81
CA LYS A 88 -14.04 -14.41 34.74
C LYS A 88 -15.34 -15.17 35.12
N ALA A 89 -15.82 -16.07 34.25
CA ALA A 89 -16.98 -16.91 34.52
C ALA A 89 -16.69 -18.03 35.54
N ARG A 90 -15.43 -18.35 35.80
CA ARG A 90 -15.04 -19.34 36.80
C ARG A 90 -15.08 -18.75 38.21
N PRO A 91 -15.49 -19.54 39.20
CA PRO A 91 -15.40 -19.09 40.59
C PRO A 91 -13.97 -18.77 41.01
N ASN A 92 -13.75 -17.64 41.63
CA ASN A 92 -12.44 -17.23 42.13
C ASN A 92 -12.43 -17.36 43.66
N PRO A 93 -11.90 -18.48 44.22
CA PRO A 93 -11.87 -18.67 45.68
C PRO A 93 -10.88 -17.67 46.32
N THR A 94 -11.34 -17.05 47.41
CA THR A 94 -10.52 -16.12 48.19
C THR A 94 -10.21 -16.75 49.53
N LEU A 95 -8.92 -16.80 49.88
CA LEU A 95 -8.45 -17.23 51.20
C LEU A 95 -8.22 -16.01 52.07
N ASN A 96 -8.92 -15.93 53.19
CA ASN A 96 -8.77 -14.83 54.17
C ASN A 96 -8.03 -15.38 55.41
N LEU A 97 -6.94 -14.77 55.72
CA LEU A 97 -6.17 -15.00 56.96
C LEU A 97 -6.11 -13.69 57.73
N GLY A 98 -6.54 -13.75 58.97
CA GLY A 98 -6.57 -12.52 59.80
C GLY A 98 -6.34 -12.84 61.25
N VAL A 99 -5.87 -11.85 61.99
CA VAL A 99 -5.82 -11.91 63.47
C VAL A 99 -6.74 -10.82 63.98
N ASN A 100 -7.77 -11.24 64.72
CA ASN A 100 -8.68 -10.33 65.38
C ASN A 100 -8.26 -10.17 66.86
N ARG A 101 -8.04 -8.96 67.31
CA ARG A 101 -7.72 -8.60 68.69
C ARG A 101 -8.88 -7.84 69.27
N THR A 102 -9.55 -8.45 70.22
CA THR A 102 -10.67 -7.84 70.93
C THR A 102 -10.24 -7.48 72.32
N GLN A 103 -10.38 -6.22 72.73
CA GLN A 103 -10.13 -5.75 74.07
C GLN A 103 -11.48 -5.50 74.76
N SER A 104 -11.74 -6.24 75.84
CA SER A 104 -12.96 -6.08 76.63
C SER A 104 -12.76 -4.97 77.66
N LEU A 105 -13.84 -4.30 78.06
CA LEU A 105 -13.87 -3.27 79.11
C LEU A 105 -13.35 -3.80 80.46
N GLU A 106 -13.25 -5.13 80.67
CA GLU A 106 -12.72 -5.78 81.86
C GLU A 106 -11.23 -6.14 81.80
N ASN A 107 -10.43 -5.45 80.96
CA ASN A 107 -8.97 -5.59 80.83
C ASN A 107 -8.48 -6.98 80.32
N SER A 108 -9.34 -7.78 79.72
CA SER A 108 -8.92 -9.01 79.08
C SER A 108 -8.75 -8.80 77.56
N THR A 109 -7.55 -9.04 77.04
CA THR A 109 -7.22 -9.02 75.62
C THR A 109 -7.32 -10.42 75.05
N GLN A 110 -8.22 -10.65 74.13
CA GLN A 110 -8.32 -11.94 73.41
C GLN A 110 -7.79 -11.78 72.01
N ASN A 111 -6.84 -12.63 71.63
CA ASN A 111 -6.33 -12.75 70.28
C ASN A 111 -6.99 -13.96 69.60
N GLN A 112 -7.65 -13.75 68.48
CA GLN A 112 -8.33 -14.81 67.72
C GLN A 112 -7.73 -14.89 66.33
N LEU A 113 -7.27 -16.06 65.91
CA LEU A 113 -6.86 -16.33 64.53
C LEU A 113 -8.12 -16.66 63.73
N VAL A 114 -8.33 -15.91 62.65
CA VAL A 114 -9.46 -16.09 61.72
C VAL A 114 -8.93 -16.67 60.41
N VAL A 115 -9.39 -17.84 60.05
CA VAL A 115 -9.10 -18.46 58.71
C VAL A 115 -10.44 -18.67 58.05
N GLY A 116 -10.59 -18.10 56.84
CA GLY A 116 -11.82 -18.23 56.08
C GLY A 116 -11.53 -18.46 54.59
N VAL A 117 -12.39 -19.24 53.96
CA VAL A 117 -12.43 -19.42 52.51
C VAL A 117 -13.78 -18.95 52.01
N SER A 118 -13.75 -18.03 51.06
CA SER A 118 -14.94 -17.51 50.37
C SER A 118 -14.93 -17.93 48.91
N VAL A 119 -15.98 -18.59 48.46
CA VAL A 119 -16.16 -19.01 47.07
C VAL A 119 -17.40 -18.32 46.49
N PRO A 120 -17.26 -17.34 45.58
CA PRO A 120 -18.42 -16.74 44.92
C PRO A 120 -19.06 -17.79 43.98
N LEU A 121 -20.29 -18.14 44.20
CA LEU A 121 -21.04 -19.07 43.34
C LEU A 121 -21.89 -18.27 42.34
N ASN A 122 -21.41 -18.12 41.11
CA ASN A 122 -22.15 -17.48 40.02
C ASN A 122 -23.18 -18.49 39.45
N ILE A 123 -24.31 -18.67 40.09
CA ILE A 123 -25.29 -19.70 39.72
C ILE A 123 -26.15 -19.27 38.52
N PHE A 124 -26.53 -18.01 38.45
CA PHE A 124 -27.47 -17.46 37.46
C PHE A 124 -26.80 -16.78 36.28
N ASP A 125 -25.70 -16.06 36.48
CA ASP A 125 -24.97 -15.36 35.43
C ASP A 125 -23.52 -15.86 35.36
N ARG A 126 -23.23 -16.70 34.37
CA ARG A 126 -21.89 -17.17 34.00
C ARG A 126 -21.35 -16.45 32.79
N GLN A 127 -21.83 -15.23 32.54
CA GLN A 127 -21.46 -14.39 31.39
C GLN A 127 -21.65 -15.08 30.04
N GLN A 128 -22.59 -16.00 29.92
CA GLN A 128 -22.80 -16.81 28.72
C GLN A 128 -23.07 -15.96 27.50
N ASN A 129 -23.85 -14.89 27.62
CA ASN A 129 -24.17 -13.97 26.55
C ASN A 129 -22.94 -13.13 26.16
N GLY A 130 -22.15 -12.66 27.12
CA GLY A 130 -20.89 -11.94 26.86
C GLY A 130 -19.89 -12.80 26.12
N ILE A 131 -19.71 -14.06 26.52
CA ILE A 131 -18.83 -15.03 25.84
C ILE A 131 -19.31 -15.28 24.42
N LYS A 132 -20.62 -15.47 24.22
CA LYS A 132 -21.18 -15.69 22.88
C LYS A 132 -20.99 -14.50 21.96
N ILE A 133 -21.24 -13.28 22.44
CA ILE A 133 -21.00 -12.04 21.68
C ILE A 133 -19.52 -11.93 21.30
N ALA A 134 -18.59 -12.17 22.23
CA ALA A 134 -17.17 -12.14 21.96
C ALA A 134 -16.73 -13.19 20.95
N GLN A 135 -17.29 -14.40 20.99
CA GLN A 135 -17.04 -15.43 19.99
C GLN A 135 -17.53 -15.04 18.59
N GLU A 136 -18.74 -14.48 18.50
CA GLU A 136 -19.26 -14.02 17.20
C GLU A 136 -18.45 -12.84 16.65
N LYS A 137 -17.94 -11.94 17.51
CA LYS A 137 -17.01 -10.90 17.10
C LYS A 137 -15.70 -11.48 16.55
N MET A 138 -15.15 -12.48 17.21
CA MET A 138 -13.95 -13.18 16.73
C MET A 138 -14.20 -13.83 15.36
N ASN A 139 -15.29 -14.57 15.20
CA ASN A 139 -15.69 -15.19 13.93
C ASN A 139 -15.86 -14.14 12.80
N LEU A 140 -16.41 -12.98 13.14
CA LEU A 140 -16.55 -11.88 12.18
C LEU A 140 -15.18 -11.35 11.72
N LEU A 141 -14.24 -11.16 12.65
CA LEU A 141 -12.88 -10.69 12.33
C LEU A 141 -12.12 -11.71 11.47
N GLU A 142 -12.27 -13.01 11.75
CA GLU A 142 -11.69 -14.07 10.91
C GLU A 142 -12.22 -14.01 9.47
N ARG A 143 -13.54 -13.90 9.31
CA ARG A 143 -14.17 -13.79 7.98
C ARG A 143 -13.74 -12.51 7.26
N GLN A 144 -13.60 -11.39 7.97
CA GLN A 144 -13.09 -10.15 7.39
C GLN A 144 -11.65 -10.28 6.94
N LYS A 145 -10.79 -10.98 7.72
CA LYS A 145 -9.41 -11.29 7.33
C LYS A 145 -9.38 -12.12 6.04
N GLU A 146 -10.12 -13.21 6.00
CA GLU A 146 -10.18 -14.09 4.81
C GLU A 146 -10.69 -13.35 3.57
N PHE A 147 -11.73 -12.53 3.73
CA PHE A 147 -12.27 -11.71 2.63
C PHE A 147 -11.22 -10.74 2.09
N TYR A 148 -10.51 -10.04 3.00
CA TYR A 148 -9.43 -9.14 2.61
C TYR A 148 -8.33 -9.85 1.81
N LEU A 149 -7.87 -11.01 2.29
CA LEU A 149 -6.83 -11.78 1.60
C LEU A 149 -7.26 -12.18 0.19
N LYS A 150 -8.48 -12.68 0.04
CA LYS A 150 -9.02 -13.04 -1.28
C LYS A 150 -9.13 -11.83 -2.21
N GLN A 151 -9.67 -10.73 -1.71
CA GLN A 151 -9.81 -9.50 -2.49
C GLN A 151 -8.46 -8.95 -2.93
N ASN A 152 -7.49 -8.89 -2.03
CA ASN A 152 -6.14 -8.40 -2.32
C ASN A 152 -5.44 -9.28 -3.37
N ALA A 153 -5.52 -10.60 -3.24
CA ALA A 153 -4.95 -11.54 -4.21
C ALA A 153 -5.56 -11.37 -5.62
N LEU A 154 -6.88 -11.18 -5.71
CA LEU A 154 -7.56 -10.93 -6.98
C LEU A 154 -7.13 -9.60 -7.61
N GLN A 155 -7.02 -8.53 -6.83
CA GLN A 155 -6.56 -7.23 -7.33
C GLN A 155 -5.13 -7.31 -7.85
N ILE A 156 -4.21 -7.90 -7.08
CA ILE A 156 -2.82 -8.10 -7.51
C ILE A 156 -2.76 -8.92 -8.80
N GLY A 157 -3.52 -10.02 -8.89
CA GLY A 157 -3.59 -10.85 -10.10
C GLY A 157 -4.05 -10.05 -11.32
N THR A 158 -5.04 -9.18 -11.17
CA THR A 158 -5.52 -8.30 -12.24
C THR A 158 -4.43 -7.33 -12.68
N ILE A 159 -3.77 -6.65 -11.74
CA ILE A 159 -2.71 -5.67 -12.03
C ILE A 159 -1.52 -6.34 -12.74
N LEU A 160 -1.12 -7.53 -12.29
CA LEU A 160 -0.03 -8.28 -12.95
C LEU A 160 -0.39 -8.69 -14.38
N THR A 161 -1.66 -9.03 -14.64
CA THR A 161 -2.15 -9.32 -15.99
C THR A 161 -2.13 -8.06 -16.87
N GLU A 162 -2.56 -6.91 -16.34
CA GLU A 162 -2.46 -5.62 -17.04
C GLU A 162 -1.00 -5.25 -17.34
N LEU A 163 -0.09 -5.47 -16.39
CA LEU A 163 1.34 -5.21 -16.56
C LEU A 163 1.93 -6.08 -17.68
N GLN A 164 1.56 -7.36 -17.77
CA GLN A 164 1.96 -8.23 -18.87
C GLN A 164 1.43 -7.74 -20.22
N GLY A 165 0.17 -7.28 -20.26
CA GLY A 165 -0.41 -6.70 -21.48
C GLY A 165 0.31 -5.43 -21.94
N LEU A 166 0.72 -4.57 -21.01
CA LEU A 166 1.53 -3.39 -21.30
C LEU A 166 2.94 -3.75 -21.76
N GLU A 167 3.56 -4.80 -21.20
CA GLU A 167 4.88 -5.29 -21.64
C GLU A 167 4.86 -5.76 -23.10
N LEU A 168 3.83 -6.52 -23.48
CA LEU A 168 3.69 -6.97 -24.87
C LEU A 168 3.53 -5.77 -25.83
N GLN A 169 2.72 -4.77 -25.45
CA GLN A 169 2.57 -3.55 -26.25
C GLN A 169 3.90 -2.78 -26.35
N PHE A 170 4.62 -2.64 -25.24
CA PHE A 170 5.93 -2.00 -25.21
C PHE A 170 6.94 -2.68 -26.15
N LYS A 171 7.02 -4.01 -26.13
CA LYS A 171 7.89 -4.78 -27.04
C LYS A 171 7.55 -4.54 -28.50
N VAL A 172 6.28 -4.54 -28.86
CA VAL A 172 5.84 -4.27 -30.23
C VAL A 172 6.23 -2.85 -30.68
N VAL A 173 6.04 -1.87 -29.80
CA VAL A 173 6.42 -0.48 -30.09
C VAL A 173 7.93 -0.33 -30.24
N ASP A 174 8.70 -0.89 -29.30
CA ASP A 174 10.15 -0.73 -29.24
C ASP A 174 10.89 -1.52 -30.34
N GLU A 175 10.53 -2.79 -30.51
CA GLU A 175 11.24 -3.71 -31.39
C GLU A 175 10.75 -3.66 -32.84
N THR A 176 9.50 -3.25 -33.09
CA THR A 176 8.91 -3.29 -34.42
C THR A 176 8.52 -1.90 -34.93
N GLN A 177 7.70 -1.16 -34.19
CA GLN A 177 7.15 0.09 -34.72
C GLN A 177 8.19 1.21 -34.85
N ILE A 178 9.07 1.38 -33.87
CA ILE A 178 10.11 2.42 -33.91
C ILE A 178 11.10 2.17 -35.06
N PRO A 179 11.69 0.98 -35.22
CA PRO A 179 12.59 0.72 -36.36
C PRO A 179 11.91 0.93 -37.71
N LEU A 180 10.67 0.47 -37.88
CA LEU A 180 9.92 0.69 -39.12
C LEU A 180 9.64 2.17 -39.37
N ALA A 181 9.23 2.91 -38.36
CA ALA A 181 8.96 4.35 -38.51
C ALA A 181 10.23 5.15 -38.87
N ILE A 182 11.39 4.77 -38.33
CA ILE A 182 12.68 5.35 -38.70
C ILE A 182 12.99 5.08 -40.17
N GLN A 183 12.77 3.83 -40.65
CA GLN A 183 12.99 3.47 -42.04
C GLN A 183 12.02 4.25 -42.97
N VAL A 184 10.74 4.36 -42.59
CA VAL A 184 9.74 5.12 -43.37
C VAL A 184 10.19 6.59 -43.48
N GLN A 185 10.55 7.22 -42.35
CA GLN A 185 11.01 8.60 -42.34
C GLN A 185 12.24 8.80 -43.24
N SER A 186 13.24 7.93 -43.11
CA SER A 186 14.48 7.99 -43.92
C SER A 186 14.20 7.84 -45.42
N LYS A 187 13.40 6.83 -45.81
CA LYS A 187 13.05 6.59 -47.21
C LYS A 187 12.17 7.72 -47.80
N THR A 188 11.27 8.28 -47.02
CA THR A 188 10.43 9.41 -47.44
C THR A 188 11.30 10.66 -47.64
N LEU A 189 12.27 10.93 -46.76
CA LEU A 189 13.22 12.03 -46.93
C LEU A 189 14.09 11.83 -48.20
N GLN A 190 14.61 10.62 -48.43
CA GLN A 190 15.35 10.32 -49.62
C GLN A 190 14.53 10.52 -50.92
N GLY A 191 13.27 10.06 -50.88
CA GLY A 191 12.34 10.23 -51.99
C GLY A 191 11.98 11.71 -52.25
N PHE A 192 11.88 12.51 -51.23
CA PHE A 192 11.70 13.98 -51.33
C PHE A 192 12.93 14.65 -51.98
N LEU A 193 14.13 14.30 -51.55
CA LEU A 193 15.37 14.81 -52.16
C LEU A 193 15.51 14.41 -53.63
N ALA A 194 14.97 13.26 -54.00
CA ALA A 194 14.88 12.76 -55.40
C ALA A 194 13.69 13.33 -56.19
N GLY A 195 12.88 14.24 -55.60
CA GLY A 195 11.73 14.85 -56.23
C GLY A 195 10.50 13.92 -56.39
N LYS A 196 10.48 12.74 -55.71
CA LYS A 196 9.43 11.74 -55.84
C LYS A 196 8.28 11.92 -54.83
N PHE A 197 8.55 12.56 -53.68
CA PHE A 197 7.60 12.79 -52.61
C PHE A 197 7.44 14.28 -52.29
N ALA A 198 6.30 14.66 -51.74
CA ALA A 198 6.07 16.02 -51.30
C ALA A 198 6.68 16.29 -49.92
N LEU A 199 6.91 17.53 -49.56
CA LEU A 199 7.38 17.93 -48.25
C LEU A 199 6.39 17.53 -47.14
N THR A 200 5.10 17.50 -47.45
CA THR A 200 4.04 17.04 -46.56
C THR A 200 4.20 15.59 -46.14
N ASP A 201 4.68 14.74 -47.05
CA ASP A 201 4.91 13.32 -46.75
C ASP A 201 6.06 13.14 -45.74
N VAL A 202 7.13 13.93 -45.89
CA VAL A 202 8.24 13.95 -44.92
C VAL A 202 7.78 14.45 -43.57
N GLN A 203 6.97 15.50 -43.53
CA GLN A 203 6.39 16.01 -42.28
C GLN A 203 5.50 14.95 -41.60
N GLN A 204 4.65 14.29 -42.34
CA GLN A 204 3.78 13.23 -41.82
C GLN A 204 4.57 12.04 -41.27
N ALA A 205 5.57 11.55 -42.00
CA ALA A 205 6.44 10.47 -41.52
C ALA A 205 7.21 10.87 -40.25
N THR A 206 7.62 12.13 -40.12
CA THR A 206 8.31 12.65 -38.94
C THR A 206 7.36 12.72 -37.74
N LEU A 207 6.15 13.24 -37.93
CA LEU A 207 5.13 13.28 -36.87
C LEU A 207 4.77 11.89 -36.40
N GLN A 208 4.58 10.94 -37.33
CA GLN A 208 4.29 9.53 -36.98
C GLN A 208 5.41 8.90 -36.13
N LEU A 209 6.68 9.14 -36.46
CA LEU A 209 7.80 8.67 -35.66
C LEU A 209 7.79 9.30 -34.24
N GLN A 210 7.49 10.60 -34.14
CA GLN A 210 7.37 11.27 -32.85
C GLN A 210 6.25 10.70 -31.99
N ASP A 211 5.08 10.46 -32.57
CA ASP A 211 3.92 9.86 -31.89
C ASP A 211 4.24 8.47 -31.36
N ILE A 212 4.93 7.63 -32.14
CA ILE A 212 5.34 6.29 -31.72
C ILE A 212 6.36 6.37 -30.57
N ARG A 213 7.32 7.30 -30.62
CA ARG A 213 8.27 7.51 -29.51
C ARG A 213 7.58 8.01 -28.24
N LEU A 214 6.61 8.90 -28.37
CA LEU A 214 5.82 9.36 -27.25
C LEU A 214 5.00 8.20 -26.62
N ARG A 215 4.41 7.34 -27.47
CA ARG A 215 3.70 6.14 -27.02
C ARG A 215 4.63 5.19 -26.24
N LYS A 216 5.87 5.00 -26.67
CA LYS A 216 6.87 4.24 -25.89
C LYS A 216 7.04 4.77 -24.48
N VAL A 217 7.19 6.10 -24.33
CA VAL A 217 7.35 6.74 -23.03
C VAL A 217 6.10 6.59 -22.16
N GLN A 218 4.92 6.71 -22.78
CA GLN A 218 3.65 6.51 -22.07
C GLN A 218 3.51 5.07 -21.55
N LEU A 219 3.82 4.07 -22.39
CA LEU A 219 3.80 2.66 -21.98
C LEU A 219 4.78 2.37 -20.85
N LEU A 220 5.97 2.97 -20.89
CA LEU A 220 6.94 2.87 -19.79
C LEU A 220 6.39 3.45 -18.48
N ARG A 221 5.81 4.64 -18.55
CA ARG A 221 5.19 5.28 -17.37
C ARG A 221 4.08 4.40 -16.80
N ASP A 222 3.17 3.93 -17.66
CA ASP A 222 2.03 3.12 -17.25
C ASP A 222 2.49 1.76 -16.70
N GLY A 223 3.56 1.16 -17.27
CA GLY A 223 4.19 -0.05 -16.75
C GLY A 223 4.78 0.15 -15.35
N TRP A 224 5.54 1.22 -15.13
CA TRP A 224 6.07 1.54 -13.81
C TRP A 224 4.98 1.84 -12.80
N GLN A 225 3.92 2.54 -13.22
CA GLN A 225 2.77 2.81 -12.35
C GLN A 225 2.11 1.50 -11.90
N LYS A 226 1.87 0.56 -12.82
CA LYS A 226 1.27 -0.75 -12.50
C LYS A 226 2.19 -1.63 -11.65
N ALA A 227 3.49 -1.56 -11.86
CA ALA A 227 4.45 -2.28 -11.03
C ALA A 227 4.43 -1.77 -9.58
N ILE A 228 4.48 -0.46 -9.37
CA ILE A 228 4.42 0.15 -8.04
C ILE A 228 3.06 -0.14 -7.39
N GLU A 229 1.96 -0.12 -8.15
CA GLU A 229 0.63 -0.46 -7.67
C GLU A 229 0.58 -1.91 -7.15
N ALA A 230 1.15 -2.87 -7.88
CA ALA A 230 1.22 -4.27 -7.45
C ALA A 230 2.08 -4.46 -6.20
N GLU A 231 3.24 -3.81 -6.13
CA GLU A 231 4.14 -3.89 -4.98
C GLU A 231 3.53 -3.24 -3.73
N SER A 232 2.90 -2.07 -3.87
CA SER A 232 2.26 -1.39 -2.74
C SER A 232 1.09 -2.20 -2.16
N LEU A 233 0.23 -2.76 -3.03
CA LEU A 233 -0.85 -3.65 -2.59
C LEU A 233 -0.34 -4.92 -1.93
N SER A 234 0.77 -5.48 -2.41
CA SER A 234 1.36 -6.67 -1.79
C SER A 234 1.87 -6.39 -0.37
N LEU A 235 2.38 -5.20 -0.11
CA LEU A 235 2.77 -4.74 1.24
C LEU A 235 1.58 -4.35 2.13
N GLY A 236 0.37 -4.22 1.55
CA GLY A 236 -0.83 -3.77 2.25
C GLY A 236 -0.99 -2.25 2.30
N ILE A 237 -0.27 -1.53 1.43
CA ILE A 237 -0.39 -0.07 1.32
C ILE A 237 -1.32 0.24 0.14
N SER A 238 -2.29 1.13 0.34
CA SER A 238 -3.20 1.52 -0.74
C SER A 238 -2.44 2.28 -1.86
N PRO A 239 -2.58 1.87 -3.13
CA PRO A 239 -1.93 2.57 -4.24
C PRO A 239 -2.31 4.05 -4.35
N SER A 240 -3.54 4.40 -3.99
CA SER A 240 -4.00 5.79 -3.95
C SER A 240 -3.26 6.64 -2.92
N GLU A 241 -2.80 6.04 -1.84
CA GLU A 241 -2.00 6.70 -0.80
C GLU A 241 -0.57 6.94 -1.27
N VAL A 242 0.04 5.95 -1.95
CA VAL A 242 1.42 6.06 -2.46
C VAL A 242 1.53 7.03 -3.63
N MET A 243 0.51 7.10 -4.47
CA MET A 243 0.51 7.90 -5.70
C MET A 243 -0.08 9.31 -5.52
N SER A 244 -0.62 9.63 -4.35
CA SER A 244 -1.15 10.97 -4.08
C SER A 244 -0.03 11.99 -3.93
N LYS A 245 -0.32 13.26 -4.28
CA LYS A 245 0.64 14.35 -4.06
C LYS A 245 1.02 14.54 -2.60
N ASP A 246 0.13 14.14 -1.70
CA ASP A 246 0.27 14.23 -0.24
C ASP A 246 0.42 12.86 0.42
N ALA A 247 1.02 11.90 -0.30
CA ALA A 247 1.12 10.51 0.14
C ALA A 247 1.64 10.36 1.58
N ILE A 248 2.70 11.08 1.93
CA ILE A 248 3.29 11.03 3.29
C ILE A 248 2.30 11.56 4.34
N ALA A 249 1.59 12.64 4.02
CA ALA A 249 0.62 13.22 4.95
C ALA A 249 -0.57 12.29 5.16
N GLN A 250 -1.07 11.65 4.10
CA GLN A 250 -2.16 10.70 4.17
C GLN A 250 -1.78 9.40 4.90
N ILE A 251 -0.60 8.85 4.62
CA ILE A 251 -0.09 7.67 5.33
C ILE A 251 0.07 7.97 6.83
N ASN A 252 0.64 9.12 7.19
CA ASN A 252 0.77 9.53 8.58
C ASN A 252 -0.59 9.75 9.25
N GLN A 253 -1.54 10.37 8.56
CA GLN A 253 -2.89 10.62 9.10
C GLN A 253 -3.65 9.31 9.35
N ASN A 254 -3.59 8.36 8.42
CA ASN A 254 -4.20 7.06 8.56
C ASN A 254 -3.54 6.26 9.70
N LEU A 255 -2.21 6.29 9.79
CA LEU A 255 -1.47 5.66 10.88
C LEU A 255 -1.86 6.25 12.26
N TRP A 256 -2.02 7.57 12.36
CA TRP A 256 -2.47 8.23 13.58
C TRP A 256 -3.92 7.88 13.94
N GLN A 257 -4.82 7.79 12.98
CA GLN A 257 -6.20 7.37 13.20
C GLN A 257 -6.27 5.91 13.66
N ASP A 258 -5.49 5.03 13.08
CA ASP A 258 -5.40 3.62 13.48
C ASP A 258 -4.80 3.48 14.88
N ILE A 259 -3.78 4.26 15.23
CA ILE A 259 -3.20 4.30 16.59
C ILE A 259 -4.20 4.82 17.61
N GLN A 260 -4.96 5.87 17.28
CA GLN A 260 -6.01 6.41 18.17
C GLN A 260 -7.23 5.49 18.32
N ALA A 261 -7.52 4.69 17.29
CA ALA A 261 -8.58 3.69 17.34
C ALA A 261 -8.17 2.41 18.09
N MET A 262 -6.89 2.25 18.44
CA MET A 262 -6.43 1.13 19.28
C MET A 262 -7.02 1.31 20.69
N PRO A 263 -7.70 0.29 21.24
CA PRO A 263 -8.15 0.32 22.60
C PRO A 263 -6.94 0.50 23.53
N VAL A 264 -6.98 1.50 24.39
CA VAL A 264 -5.94 1.74 25.41
C VAL A 264 -5.87 0.50 26.31
N ILE A 265 -4.85 -0.31 26.11
CA ILE A 265 -4.55 -1.44 26.99
C ILE A 265 -3.97 -0.84 28.27
N GLY A 266 -4.83 -0.66 29.28
CA GLY A 266 -4.36 -0.26 30.59
C GLY A 266 -5.08 0.93 31.23
N GLY A 267 -6.38 0.88 31.34
CA GLY A 267 -7.19 1.81 32.12
C GLY A 267 -8.28 1.09 32.88
N GLY A 268 -7.90 0.14 33.72
CA GLY A 268 -8.84 -0.47 34.65
C GLY A 268 -8.48 0.05 36.05
N ASN A 269 -9.31 0.95 36.58
CA ASN A 269 -9.46 1.16 38.01
C ASN A 269 -10.24 0.01 38.62
#